data_7892ebaf77e5562b91aa5aab65cf9a30
#
_entry.id   7892ebaf77e5562b91aa5aab65cf9a30
#
_cell.length_a   1.000
_cell.length_b   1.000
_cell.length_c   1.000
_cell.angle_alpha   90.00
_cell.angle_beta   90.00
_cell.angle_gamma   90.00
#
_symmetry.space_group_name_H-M   'P 1'
#
loop_
_entity.id
_entity.type
_entity.pdbx_description
1 polymer ?
#
loop_
_entity_poly.entity_id
_entity_poly.type
_entity_poly.pdbx_seq_one_letter_code
_entity_poly.pdbx_strand_id
1 'polypeptide(L)'
;MTTIESTRLRSASQLTPTSTPLSILDATVVRFAPTGAIWIFNQSADLDQKTLVDRLRTSFIEILSKFPQWAGQLQWAPVNPKGNHTERFNRPLIVYGTDTDPGVEWTVIEHPFRVDEIVPTAEERASSTTGSQPGAWVGDDFDQRLFISPNPLALANLRDYAGLPGMQVQITLLQEGGYVIGIKMAHCLADAQTLMVCVHLWAHNSKKQFGTQPESPLMCEPVFDPTLLDNCAAGDIDSPEPDQTLVHTARKLRLHRYSWWDTSDEGYPAFLIPTTENSKPPPAEIDYKQVSPSEPAPWGSWDFSKEVRYTQLHFTGAEVSKFQAAALDTGSRDDISRLDALLAHLWIAITRARGQASSSRPIYMDLSLGTRPRVSPALPDTFIGSPLFLTHVGGTASSICQEILGETASRIRETMKRFTADAVGAMLHDAAHEVSPQRLWQGFLGPEHTLVTSWLRLQVYEVDFVGGDKPRYVHAVMPKMDGCLQVMDSGVSDGGVDVALYLDAVATGRLLDGDCF
;
A
#
# COMPACT_ATOMS: atom_id res chain seq x y z
N MET A 1 10.73 -17.88 19.40
CA MET A 1 11.26 -17.64 18.04
C MET A 1 12.77 -17.81 18.03
N THR A 2 13.29 -18.55 17.06
CA THR A 2 14.74 -18.78 16.90
C THR A 2 15.12 -18.44 15.46
N THR A 3 16.08 -17.52 15.26
CA THR A 3 16.63 -17.24 13.93
C THR A 3 17.58 -18.36 13.55
N ILE A 4 17.30 -19.04 12.43
CA ILE A 4 18.13 -20.13 11.89
C ILE A 4 19.13 -19.55 10.90
N GLU A 5 18.71 -18.59 10.07
CA GLU A 5 19.52 -18.00 9.02
C GLU A 5 19.24 -16.50 8.91
N SER A 6 20.27 -15.71 8.69
CA SER A 6 20.17 -14.30 8.31
C SER A 6 21.29 -14.00 7.33
N THR A 7 20.94 -13.61 6.11
CA THR A 7 21.89 -13.37 5.02
C THR A 7 21.40 -12.26 4.09
N ARG A 8 22.23 -11.89 3.13
CA ARG A 8 21.90 -10.91 2.08
C ARG A 8 21.98 -11.60 0.72
N LEU A 9 20.85 -11.58 -0.01
CA LEU A 9 20.74 -12.18 -1.32
C LEU A 9 20.96 -11.14 -2.42
N ARG A 10 21.64 -11.55 -3.47
CA ARG A 10 21.90 -10.76 -4.67
C ARG A 10 21.61 -11.61 -5.90
N SER A 11 21.48 -10.96 -7.06
CA SER A 11 21.40 -11.69 -8.34
C SER A 11 22.62 -12.59 -8.52
N ALA A 12 22.43 -13.79 -9.05
CA ALA A 12 23.52 -14.67 -9.46
C ALA A 12 24.24 -14.16 -10.72
N SER A 13 23.61 -13.27 -11.49
CA SER A 13 24.19 -12.70 -12.71
C SER A 13 25.11 -11.54 -12.38
N GLN A 14 26.24 -11.46 -13.07
CA GLN A 14 27.09 -10.28 -13.02
C GLN A 14 26.35 -9.11 -13.68
N LEU A 15 26.22 -8.00 -12.96
CA LEU A 15 25.53 -6.80 -13.41
C LEU A 15 26.54 -5.69 -13.72
N THR A 16 26.17 -4.81 -14.64
CA THR A 16 26.91 -3.56 -14.84
C THR A 16 26.43 -2.53 -13.82
N PRO A 17 27.33 -1.82 -13.13
CA PRO A 17 26.96 -0.75 -12.22
C PRO A 17 26.05 0.27 -12.90
N THR A 18 24.87 0.47 -12.32
CA THR A 18 23.81 1.31 -12.86
C THR A 18 23.26 2.21 -11.75
N SER A 19 22.98 3.46 -12.10
CA SER A 19 22.29 4.41 -11.22
C SER A 19 21.02 4.87 -11.93
N THR A 20 19.87 4.65 -11.29
CA THR A 20 18.56 4.98 -11.86
C THR A 20 17.79 5.87 -10.89
N PRO A 21 17.50 7.14 -11.24
CA PRO A 21 16.56 7.96 -10.51
C PRO A 21 15.18 7.29 -10.50
N LEU A 22 14.47 7.39 -9.37
CA LEU A 22 13.09 6.90 -9.28
C LEU A 22 12.12 7.97 -9.78
N SER A 23 10.90 7.56 -10.10
CA SER A 23 9.89 8.45 -10.70
C SER A 23 9.41 9.55 -9.75
N ILE A 24 8.73 10.55 -10.32
CA ILE A 24 8.08 11.64 -9.59
C ILE A 24 7.19 11.10 -8.46
N LEU A 25 6.39 10.06 -8.72
CA LEU A 25 5.48 9.50 -7.71
C LEU A 25 6.21 8.61 -6.71
N ASP A 26 7.23 7.86 -7.12
CA ASP A 26 8.06 7.10 -6.18
C ASP A 26 8.67 8.02 -5.11
N ALA A 27 9.07 9.23 -5.51
CA ALA A 27 9.62 10.22 -4.59
C ALA A 27 8.61 10.67 -3.52
N THR A 28 7.31 10.66 -3.79
CA THR A 28 6.28 11.11 -2.85
C THR A 28 6.08 10.15 -1.69
N VAL A 29 6.25 8.85 -1.92
CA VAL A 29 5.91 7.79 -0.95
C VAL A 29 7.08 7.34 -0.06
N VAL A 30 8.29 7.91 -0.21
CA VAL A 30 9.47 7.52 0.59
C VAL A 30 9.23 7.66 2.08
N ARG A 31 8.45 8.64 2.52
CA ARG A 31 8.12 8.92 3.92
C ARG A 31 7.20 7.87 4.56
N PHE A 32 6.52 7.06 3.76
CA PHE A 32 5.38 6.28 4.22
C PHE A 32 5.75 4.89 4.76
N ALA A 33 4.73 4.23 5.35
CA ALA A 33 4.86 2.84 5.76
C ALA A 33 5.36 1.98 4.58
N PRO A 34 6.14 0.93 4.84
CA PRO A 34 6.60 0.05 3.79
C PRO A 34 5.44 -0.65 3.09
N THR A 35 5.61 -0.99 1.82
CA THR A 35 4.76 -1.97 1.14
C THR A 35 5.17 -3.36 1.59
N GLY A 36 4.19 -4.18 1.91
CA GLY A 36 4.48 -5.56 2.31
C GLY A 36 3.24 -6.41 2.42
N ALA A 37 3.44 -7.71 2.44
CA ALA A 37 2.39 -8.68 2.72
C ALA A 37 2.96 -9.95 3.35
N ILE A 38 2.07 -10.72 3.95
CA ILE A 38 2.33 -11.96 4.65
C ILE A 38 1.40 -13.01 4.05
N TRP A 39 1.98 -14.12 3.59
CA TRP A 39 1.26 -15.30 3.12
C TRP A 39 1.49 -16.44 4.09
N ILE A 40 0.42 -17.00 4.64
CA ILE A 40 0.45 -18.14 5.55
C ILE A 40 -0.03 -19.37 4.80
N PHE A 41 0.78 -20.43 4.81
CA PHE A 41 0.51 -21.69 4.14
C PHE A 41 0.31 -22.80 5.14
N ASN A 42 -0.58 -23.74 4.82
CA ASN A 42 -0.74 -24.97 5.59
C ASN A 42 0.50 -25.86 5.41
N GLN A 43 0.52 -26.96 6.13
CA GLN A 43 1.54 -27.97 5.97
C GLN A 43 1.51 -28.54 4.54
N SER A 44 2.65 -28.52 3.85
CA SER A 44 2.87 -29.33 2.66
C SER A 44 3.25 -30.76 3.11
N ALA A 45 2.39 -31.73 2.83
CA ALA A 45 2.38 -33.05 3.47
C ALA A 45 3.68 -33.86 3.34
N ASP A 46 4.55 -33.61 2.35
CA ASP A 46 5.71 -34.44 2.03
C ASP A 46 7.03 -33.67 1.91
N LEU A 47 7.07 -32.40 2.37
CA LEU A 47 8.24 -31.56 2.18
C LEU A 47 8.95 -31.27 3.50
N ASP A 48 10.22 -31.63 3.59
CA ASP A 48 11.03 -31.22 4.74
C ASP A 48 11.35 -29.71 4.67
N GLN A 49 11.36 -29.07 5.82
CA GLN A 49 11.52 -27.62 5.94
C GLN A 49 12.84 -27.09 5.35
N LYS A 50 13.91 -27.88 5.42
CA LYS A 50 15.20 -27.47 4.84
C LYS A 50 15.11 -27.43 3.32
N THR A 51 14.54 -28.46 2.70
CA THR A 51 14.33 -28.50 1.25
C THR A 51 13.42 -27.35 0.80
N LEU A 52 12.37 -27.04 1.56
CA LEU A 52 11.49 -25.88 1.29
C LEU A 52 12.31 -24.59 1.25
N VAL A 53 13.05 -24.28 2.31
CA VAL A 53 13.85 -23.04 2.41
C VAL A 53 14.88 -22.96 1.28
N ASP A 54 15.60 -24.05 1.01
CA ASP A 54 16.65 -24.07 -0.04
C ASP A 54 16.06 -23.80 -1.43
N ARG A 55 14.89 -24.35 -1.75
CA ARG A 55 14.22 -24.14 -3.05
C ARG A 55 13.61 -22.74 -3.14
N LEU A 56 12.96 -22.25 -2.10
CA LEU A 56 12.45 -20.88 -2.04
C LEU A 56 13.59 -19.87 -2.24
N ARG A 57 14.72 -20.06 -1.56
CA ARG A 57 15.90 -19.21 -1.68
C ARG A 57 16.49 -19.25 -3.09
N THR A 58 16.67 -20.44 -3.66
CA THR A 58 17.24 -20.61 -5.00
C THR A 58 16.36 -19.93 -6.05
N SER A 59 15.06 -20.18 -6.04
CA SER A 59 14.11 -19.56 -6.97
C SER A 59 14.00 -18.05 -6.77
N PHE A 60 14.18 -17.53 -5.55
CA PHE A 60 14.21 -16.10 -5.28
C PHE A 60 15.47 -15.43 -5.86
N ILE A 61 16.64 -16.05 -5.71
CA ILE A 61 17.88 -15.57 -6.32
C ILE A 61 17.76 -15.52 -7.85
N GLU A 62 17.09 -16.50 -8.45
CA GLU A 62 16.84 -16.51 -9.89
C GLU A 62 15.99 -15.30 -10.33
N ILE A 63 14.91 -14.98 -9.60
CA ILE A 63 14.09 -13.81 -9.97
C ILE A 63 14.78 -12.47 -9.73
N LEU A 64 15.75 -12.39 -8.82
CA LEU A 64 16.52 -11.16 -8.62
C LEU A 64 17.27 -10.73 -9.89
N SER A 65 17.47 -11.62 -10.85
CA SER A 65 17.99 -11.25 -12.18
C SER A 65 17.02 -10.36 -12.98
N LYS A 66 15.72 -10.44 -12.69
CA LYS A 66 14.67 -9.62 -13.29
C LYS A 66 14.37 -8.34 -12.48
N PHE A 67 14.79 -8.31 -11.22
CA PHE A 67 14.64 -7.18 -10.30
C PHE A 67 15.98 -6.78 -9.67
N PRO A 68 17.04 -6.59 -10.48
CA PRO A 68 18.39 -6.37 -9.95
C PRO A 68 18.50 -5.14 -9.07
N GLN A 69 17.70 -4.11 -9.34
CA GLN A 69 17.63 -2.88 -8.56
C GLN A 69 17.24 -3.10 -7.10
N TRP A 70 16.49 -4.17 -6.76
CA TRP A 70 16.06 -4.41 -5.39
C TRP A 70 17.16 -4.92 -4.46
N ALA A 71 18.24 -5.42 -5.03
CA ALA A 71 19.45 -5.75 -4.28
C ALA A 71 20.41 -4.55 -4.12
N GLY A 72 20.14 -3.44 -4.83
CA GLY A 72 20.94 -2.24 -4.85
C GLY A 72 20.72 -1.32 -3.64
N GLN A 73 21.49 -0.23 -3.61
CA GLN A 73 21.44 0.79 -2.58
C GLN A 73 20.42 1.88 -2.95
N LEU A 74 19.28 1.89 -2.25
CA LEU A 74 18.35 3.02 -2.28
C LEU A 74 18.96 4.19 -1.49
N GLN A 75 19.01 5.38 -2.10
CA GLN A 75 19.61 6.58 -1.52
C GLN A 75 19.00 7.85 -2.12
N TRP A 76 19.42 9.02 -1.63
CA TRP A 76 19.06 10.30 -2.22
C TRP A 76 19.97 10.63 -3.41
N ALA A 77 19.37 11.22 -4.45
CA ALA A 77 20.13 11.82 -5.55
C ALA A 77 20.96 13.01 -5.03
N PRO A 78 22.19 13.21 -5.53
CA PRO A 78 22.93 14.43 -5.27
C PRO A 78 22.15 15.65 -5.80
N VAL A 79 21.98 16.67 -4.94
CA VAL A 79 21.26 17.89 -5.34
C VAL A 79 22.07 18.68 -6.34
N ASN A 80 21.48 18.99 -7.49
CA ASN A 80 22.04 19.84 -8.54
C ASN A 80 21.02 20.92 -8.95
N PRO A 81 21.13 22.16 -8.45
CA PRO A 81 20.15 23.23 -8.75
C PRO A 81 20.04 23.60 -10.24
N LYS A 82 21.00 23.16 -11.08
CA LYS A 82 20.99 23.36 -12.53
C LYS A 82 20.67 22.06 -13.31
N GLY A 83 20.36 21.00 -12.58
CA GLY A 83 20.04 19.70 -13.13
C GLY A 83 18.54 19.58 -13.50
N ASN A 84 18.15 18.38 -13.84
CA ASN A 84 16.76 18.04 -14.15
C ASN A 84 15.93 17.80 -12.86
N HIS A 85 14.64 17.50 -13.01
CA HIS A 85 13.72 17.27 -11.89
C HIS A 85 14.18 16.15 -10.93
N THR A 86 14.94 15.14 -11.39
CA THR A 86 15.40 14.02 -10.56
C THR A 86 16.60 14.39 -9.68
N GLU A 87 17.25 15.53 -9.91
CA GLU A 87 18.38 16.04 -9.15
C GLU A 87 17.97 17.15 -8.15
N ARG A 88 16.65 17.40 -8.00
CA ARG A 88 16.13 18.33 -7.00
C ARG A 88 16.20 17.69 -5.59
N PHE A 89 15.97 18.51 -4.56
CA PHE A 89 16.03 18.07 -3.17
C PHE A 89 15.10 16.85 -2.90
N ASN A 90 15.59 15.89 -2.12
CA ASN A 90 14.88 14.68 -1.70
C ASN A 90 14.26 13.87 -2.87
N ARG A 91 15.00 13.74 -3.96
CA ARG A 91 14.67 12.80 -5.03
C ARG A 91 15.42 11.48 -4.79
N PRO A 92 14.73 10.35 -4.69
CA PRO A 92 15.39 9.06 -4.48
C PRO A 92 15.98 8.54 -5.79
N LEU A 93 17.09 7.81 -5.66
CA LEU A 93 17.64 7.00 -6.73
C LEU A 93 18.08 5.64 -6.18
N ILE A 94 18.24 4.68 -7.07
CA ILE A 94 18.78 3.37 -6.73
C ILE A 94 20.06 3.10 -7.53
N VAL A 95 21.11 2.69 -6.81
CA VAL A 95 22.39 2.26 -7.39
C VAL A 95 22.51 0.76 -7.22
N TYR A 96 22.76 0.03 -8.29
CA TYR A 96 22.84 -1.43 -8.26
C TYR A 96 23.85 -1.97 -9.25
N GLY A 97 24.21 -3.26 -9.11
CA GLY A 97 25.25 -3.91 -9.91
C GLY A 97 26.65 -3.61 -9.42
N THR A 98 26.81 -3.22 -8.16
CA THR A 98 28.11 -2.94 -7.53
C THR A 98 28.46 -4.02 -6.49
N ASP A 99 29.74 -4.13 -6.15
CA ASP A 99 30.22 -5.05 -5.11
C ASP A 99 29.73 -4.63 -3.70
N THR A 100 29.30 -3.37 -3.56
CA THR A 100 28.82 -2.79 -2.29
C THR A 100 27.30 -2.81 -2.15
N ASP A 101 26.59 -3.39 -3.10
CA ASP A 101 25.11 -3.50 -3.01
C ASP A 101 24.70 -4.16 -1.69
N PRO A 102 23.74 -3.60 -0.94
CA PRO A 102 23.35 -4.16 0.35
C PRO A 102 22.69 -5.55 0.23
N GLY A 103 22.12 -5.87 -0.93
CA GLY A 103 21.36 -7.09 -1.14
C GLY A 103 19.98 -7.05 -0.49
N VAL A 104 19.12 -8.01 -0.84
CA VAL A 104 17.84 -8.25 -0.17
C VAL A 104 18.11 -9.00 1.13
N GLU A 105 17.56 -8.52 2.23
CA GLU A 105 17.66 -9.23 3.50
C GLU A 105 16.79 -10.49 3.44
N TRP A 106 17.40 -11.63 3.75
CA TRP A 106 16.75 -12.92 3.81
C TRP A 106 16.93 -13.51 5.20
N THR A 107 15.81 -13.76 5.87
CA THR A 107 15.81 -14.30 7.24
C THR A 107 14.93 -15.54 7.30
N VAL A 108 15.42 -16.60 7.97
CA VAL A 108 14.65 -17.80 8.27
C VAL A 108 14.51 -17.91 9.78
N ILE A 109 13.29 -18.06 10.25
CA ILE A 109 12.93 -18.11 11.68
C ILE A 109 12.10 -19.37 11.94
N GLU A 110 12.37 -20.07 13.03
CA GLU A 110 11.45 -21.07 13.60
C GLU A 110 10.53 -20.43 14.63
N HIS A 111 9.25 -20.75 14.52
CA HIS A 111 8.22 -20.34 15.46
C HIS A 111 7.48 -21.56 16.03
N PRO A 112 7.24 -21.60 17.34
CA PRO A 112 6.60 -22.76 17.97
C PRO A 112 5.08 -22.89 17.73
N PHE A 113 4.48 -22.01 16.96
CA PHE A 113 3.04 -22.04 16.67
C PHE A 113 2.71 -23.00 15.52
N ARG A 114 1.51 -23.57 15.59
CA ARG A 114 0.86 -24.22 14.47
C ARG A 114 0.06 -23.18 13.68
N VAL A 115 -0.25 -23.49 12.42
CA VAL A 115 -1.01 -22.58 11.56
C VAL A 115 -2.37 -22.24 12.18
N ASP A 116 -3.07 -23.23 12.75
CA ASP A 116 -4.40 -23.06 13.37
C ASP A 116 -4.38 -22.14 14.61
N GLU A 117 -3.23 -21.99 15.26
CA GLU A 117 -3.05 -21.09 16.40
C GLU A 117 -2.81 -19.65 15.97
N ILE A 118 -2.48 -19.43 14.69
CA ILE A 118 -2.21 -18.09 14.13
C ILE A 118 -3.47 -17.51 13.48
N VAL A 119 -4.15 -18.32 12.65
CA VAL A 119 -5.28 -17.85 11.86
C VAL A 119 -6.25 -19.00 11.50
N PRO A 120 -7.57 -18.78 11.61
CA PRO A 120 -8.58 -19.72 11.10
C PRO A 120 -8.49 -19.88 9.58
N THR A 121 -9.14 -20.91 9.02
CA THR A 121 -9.29 -21.08 7.57
C THR A 121 -10.08 -19.91 6.95
N ALA A 122 -10.02 -19.77 5.63
CA ALA A 122 -10.78 -18.74 4.94
C ALA A 122 -12.30 -18.92 5.14
N GLU A 123 -12.76 -20.17 5.10
CA GLU A 123 -14.16 -20.55 5.31
C GLU A 123 -14.61 -20.27 6.75
N GLU A 124 -13.78 -20.57 7.74
CA GLU A 124 -14.07 -20.27 9.14
C GLU A 124 -14.17 -18.74 9.36
N ARG A 125 -13.26 -17.96 8.81
CA ARG A 125 -13.32 -16.50 8.88
C ARG A 125 -14.57 -15.94 8.19
N ALA A 126 -14.87 -16.41 6.98
CA ALA A 126 -16.03 -15.96 6.21
C ALA A 126 -17.38 -16.35 6.85
N SER A 127 -17.42 -17.48 7.57
CA SER A 127 -18.60 -17.95 8.31
C SER A 127 -18.66 -17.50 9.76
N SER A 128 -17.62 -16.83 10.26
CA SER A 128 -17.59 -16.27 11.61
C SER A 128 -18.72 -15.29 11.85
N THR A 129 -19.19 -15.22 13.09
CA THR A 129 -20.10 -14.17 13.55
C THR A 129 -19.53 -13.57 14.82
N THR A 130 -19.26 -12.28 14.81
CA THR A 130 -18.82 -11.55 15.99
C THR A 130 -19.87 -10.49 16.34
N GLY A 131 -20.33 -10.51 17.59
CA GLY A 131 -21.50 -9.75 17.98
C GLY A 131 -22.74 -10.22 17.21
N SER A 132 -23.41 -9.34 16.50
CA SER A 132 -24.50 -9.66 15.56
C SER A 132 -24.10 -9.60 14.09
N GLN A 133 -22.80 -9.35 13.78
CA GLN A 133 -22.32 -9.19 12.41
C GLN A 133 -21.83 -10.52 11.83
N PRO A 134 -22.56 -11.09 10.84
CA PRO A 134 -22.07 -12.24 10.06
C PRO A 134 -20.84 -11.86 9.21
N GLY A 135 -19.99 -12.84 8.93
CA GLY A 135 -18.77 -12.63 8.14
C GLY A 135 -17.68 -11.84 8.87
N ALA A 136 -17.84 -11.58 10.18
CA ALA A 136 -16.89 -10.81 10.96
C ALA A 136 -15.97 -11.71 11.79
N TRP A 137 -14.67 -11.59 11.56
CA TRP A 137 -13.62 -12.21 12.37
C TRP A 137 -12.76 -11.12 13.03
N VAL A 138 -12.62 -11.21 14.38
CA VAL A 138 -11.70 -10.34 15.13
C VAL A 138 -10.33 -10.97 15.11
N GLY A 139 -9.37 -10.27 14.52
CA GLY A 139 -8.00 -10.75 14.32
C GLY A 139 -6.97 -10.04 15.20
N ASP A 140 -7.37 -9.54 16.39
CA ASP A 140 -6.48 -8.78 17.27
C ASP A 140 -5.26 -9.57 17.75
N ASP A 141 -5.37 -10.90 17.83
CA ASP A 141 -4.29 -11.80 18.21
C ASP A 141 -3.28 -12.05 17.08
N PHE A 142 -3.61 -11.66 15.84
CA PHE A 142 -2.69 -11.75 14.73
C PHE A 142 -1.65 -10.61 14.77
N ASP A 143 -0.44 -10.94 15.20
CA ASP A 143 0.66 -9.98 15.23
C ASP A 143 1.52 -10.09 13.97
N GLN A 144 1.28 -9.22 12.99
CA GLN A 144 2.05 -9.17 11.74
C GLN A 144 3.57 -9.02 11.96
N ARG A 145 3.99 -8.44 13.10
CA ARG A 145 5.42 -8.21 13.40
C ARG A 145 6.21 -9.50 13.63
N LEU A 146 5.54 -10.60 13.91
CA LEU A 146 6.16 -11.92 14.04
C LEU A 146 6.63 -12.47 12.69
N PHE A 147 6.04 -12.02 11.58
CA PHE A 147 6.20 -12.61 10.26
C PHE A 147 6.92 -11.70 9.26
N ILE A 148 7.36 -10.53 9.70
CA ILE A 148 8.17 -9.59 8.91
C ILE A 148 9.41 -9.17 9.68
N SER A 149 10.51 -8.90 8.96
CA SER A 149 11.75 -8.45 9.59
C SER A 149 11.55 -7.17 10.41
N PRO A 150 12.03 -7.10 11.66
CA PRO A 150 12.02 -5.88 12.46
C PRO A 150 13.08 -4.86 12.03
N ASN A 151 14.04 -5.25 11.18
CA ASN A 151 15.15 -4.39 10.80
C ASN A 151 14.69 -3.19 9.95
N PRO A 152 15.41 -2.07 9.98
CA PRO A 152 15.09 -0.91 9.16
C PRO A 152 15.36 -1.17 7.68
N LEU A 153 14.52 -0.57 6.84
CA LEU A 153 14.77 -0.41 5.40
C LEU A 153 15.56 0.88 5.14
N ALA A 154 16.23 0.94 3.99
CA ALA A 154 16.85 2.17 3.53
C ALA A 154 15.83 3.30 3.44
N LEU A 155 16.19 4.48 3.91
CA LEU A 155 15.38 5.69 3.94
C LEU A 155 14.10 5.63 4.80
N ALA A 156 13.87 4.59 5.60
CA ALA A 156 12.68 4.50 6.46
C ALA A 156 12.49 5.71 7.40
N ASN A 157 13.58 6.37 7.79
CA ASN A 157 13.58 7.61 8.56
C ASN A 157 13.98 8.85 7.73
N LEU A 158 14.02 8.72 6.41
CA LEU A 158 14.45 9.73 5.44
C LEU A 158 15.95 10.12 5.53
N ARG A 159 16.77 9.41 6.29
CA ARG A 159 18.22 9.70 6.43
C ARG A 159 19.08 8.48 6.17
N ASP A 160 18.87 7.45 6.96
CA ASP A 160 19.78 6.32 6.98
C ASP A 160 19.50 5.39 5.80
N TYR A 161 20.52 5.13 5.02
CA TYR A 161 20.45 4.25 3.86
C TYR A 161 21.69 3.38 3.66
N ALA A 162 22.86 3.86 4.03
CA ALA A 162 24.13 3.19 3.70
C ALA A 162 24.17 1.75 4.24
N GLY A 163 24.24 0.77 3.35
CA GLY A 163 24.24 -0.66 3.68
C GLY A 163 22.88 -1.22 4.12
N LEU A 164 21.81 -0.39 4.19
CA LEU A 164 20.46 -0.86 4.48
C LEU A 164 19.78 -1.40 3.22
N PRO A 165 19.01 -2.49 3.34
CA PRO A 165 18.30 -3.07 2.20
C PRO A 165 17.07 -2.23 1.82
N GLY A 166 16.71 -2.25 0.54
CA GLY A 166 15.41 -1.76 0.07
C GLY A 166 14.28 -2.79 0.21
N MET A 167 14.62 -4.06 0.37
CA MET A 167 13.68 -5.19 0.48
C MET A 167 14.14 -6.20 1.52
N GLN A 168 13.18 -6.79 2.22
CA GLN A 168 13.37 -7.84 3.24
C GLN A 168 12.37 -8.97 3.01
N VAL A 169 12.86 -10.19 3.10
CA VAL A 169 12.06 -11.43 3.02
C VAL A 169 12.31 -12.24 4.28
N GLN A 170 11.24 -12.61 4.95
CA GLN A 170 11.29 -13.52 6.10
C GLN A 170 10.51 -14.79 5.80
N ILE A 171 11.16 -15.93 5.96
CA ILE A 171 10.51 -17.24 5.96
C ILE A 171 10.35 -17.66 7.41
N THR A 172 9.13 -17.89 7.86
CA THR A 172 8.87 -18.40 9.20
C THR A 172 8.37 -19.83 9.10
N LEU A 173 9.15 -20.75 9.65
CA LEU A 173 8.82 -22.16 9.73
C LEU A 173 7.97 -22.39 10.98
N LEU A 174 6.84 -23.06 10.81
CA LEU A 174 5.88 -23.35 11.86
C LEU A 174 5.98 -24.82 12.26
N GLN A 175 5.41 -25.15 13.42
CA GLN A 175 5.25 -26.56 13.81
C GLN A 175 4.36 -27.29 12.80
N GLU A 176 4.55 -28.61 12.70
CA GLU A 176 3.78 -29.50 11.82
C GLU A 176 3.89 -29.15 10.33
N GLY A 177 4.97 -28.42 9.92
CA GLY A 177 5.33 -28.18 8.53
C GLY A 177 4.63 -27.00 7.84
N GLY A 178 3.78 -26.22 8.53
CA GLY A 178 3.28 -24.96 8.03
C GLY A 178 4.41 -23.92 7.86
N TYR A 179 4.21 -22.94 6.98
CA TYR A 179 5.21 -21.89 6.79
C TYR A 179 4.57 -20.54 6.44
N VAL A 180 5.32 -19.47 6.65
CA VAL A 180 4.90 -18.11 6.34
C VAL A 180 5.97 -17.43 5.50
N ILE A 181 5.55 -16.71 4.49
CA ILE A 181 6.40 -15.81 3.71
C ILE A 181 5.96 -14.38 4.01
N GLY A 182 6.85 -13.61 4.62
CA GLY A 182 6.65 -12.19 4.88
C GLY A 182 7.60 -11.35 4.04
N ILE A 183 7.08 -10.35 3.35
CA ILE A 183 7.86 -9.42 2.51
C ILE A 183 7.59 -8.00 2.97
N LYS A 184 8.67 -7.20 3.08
CA LYS A 184 8.62 -5.78 3.39
C LYS A 184 9.59 -5.02 2.47
N MET A 185 9.11 -3.96 1.83
CA MET A 185 9.88 -3.14 0.89
C MET A 185 9.72 -1.66 1.20
N ALA A 186 10.76 -0.87 0.89
CA ALA A 186 10.63 0.58 0.84
C ALA A 186 9.56 0.95 -0.19
N HIS A 187 8.55 1.74 0.22
CA HIS A 187 7.37 1.98 -0.62
C HIS A 187 7.69 2.62 -1.97
N CYS A 188 8.75 3.41 -2.05
CA CYS A 188 9.21 4.00 -3.33
C CYS A 188 9.77 2.98 -4.34
N LEU A 189 10.01 1.73 -3.94
CA LEU A 189 10.45 0.66 -4.85
C LEU A 189 9.28 -0.18 -5.37
N ALA A 190 8.17 -0.19 -4.65
CA ALA A 190 7.03 -1.05 -4.99
C ALA A 190 5.72 -0.55 -4.38
N ASP A 191 4.67 -0.48 -5.17
CA ASP A 191 3.30 -0.55 -4.68
C ASP A 191 2.83 -2.01 -4.56
N ALA A 192 1.58 -2.23 -4.18
CA ALA A 192 1.00 -3.57 -4.05
C ALA A 192 1.05 -4.35 -5.38
N GLN A 193 0.78 -3.69 -6.51
CA GLN A 193 0.80 -4.35 -7.82
C GLN A 193 2.22 -4.76 -8.21
N THR A 194 3.21 -3.91 -7.99
CA THR A 194 4.63 -4.23 -8.22
C THR A 194 5.09 -5.39 -7.32
N LEU A 195 4.70 -5.40 -6.04
CA LEU A 195 4.99 -6.51 -5.14
C LEU A 195 4.41 -7.82 -5.68
N MET A 196 3.16 -7.80 -6.15
CA MET A 196 2.52 -9.00 -6.69
C MET A 196 3.11 -9.48 -8.02
N VAL A 197 3.62 -8.58 -8.87
CA VAL A 197 4.41 -8.98 -10.06
C VAL A 197 5.60 -9.86 -9.64
N CYS A 198 6.33 -9.42 -8.61
CA CYS A 198 7.46 -10.20 -8.09
C CYS A 198 7.02 -11.53 -7.49
N VAL A 199 6.02 -11.51 -6.62
CA VAL A 199 5.58 -12.70 -5.88
C VAL A 199 5.03 -13.77 -6.83
N HIS A 200 4.25 -13.39 -7.84
CA HIS A 200 3.76 -14.34 -8.85
C HIS A 200 4.90 -14.93 -9.71
N LEU A 201 5.89 -14.12 -10.09
CA LEU A 201 7.06 -14.62 -10.81
C LEU A 201 7.92 -15.54 -9.93
N TRP A 202 8.08 -15.19 -8.65
CA TRP A 202 8.80 -16.05 -7.70
C TRP A 202 8.07 -17.37 -7.48
N ALA A 203 6.77 -17.36 -7.23
CA ALA A 203 5.96 -18.56 -7.08
C ALA A 203 6.03 -19.44 -8.33
N HIS A 204 5.96 -18.85 -9.52
CA HIS A 204 6.11 -19.57 -10.79
C HIS A 204 7.48 -20.26 -10.90
N ASN A 205 8.58 -19.57 -10.59
CA ASN A 205 9.92 -20.15 -10.62
C ASN A 205 10.11 -21.20 -9.52
N SER A 206 9.54 -20.96 -8.34
CA SER A 206 9.60 -21.91 -7.23
C SER A 206 8.95 -23.25 -7.58
N LYS A 207 7.78 -23.25 -8.21
CA LYS A 207 7.11 -24.49 -8.66
C LYS A 207 7.99 -25.35 -9.58
N LYS A 208 8.80 -24.74 -10.44
CA LYS A 208 9.75 -25.48 -11.28
C LYS A 208 10.79 -26.21 -10.44
N GLN A 209 11.26 -25.62 -9.35
CA GLN A 209 12.23 -26.26 -8.43
C GLN A 209 11.61 -27.47 -7.70
N PHE A 210 10.28 -27.49 -7.55
CA PHE A 210 9.54 -28.63 -6.99
C PHE A 210 9.11 -29.66 -8.05
N GLY A 211 9.56 -29.50 -9.31
CA GLY A 211 9.26 -30.45 -10.39
C GLY A 211 7.86 -30.31 -10.98
N THR A 212 7.11 -29.28 -10.58
CA THR A 212 5.81 -28.96 -11.15
C THR A 212 6.02 -28.21 -12.46
N GLN A 213 5.26 -28.56 -13.51
CA GLN A 213 5.22 -27.79 -14.75
C GLN A 213 4.16 -26.69 -14.58
N PRO A 214 4.53 -25.45 -14.20
CA PRO A 214 3.55 -24.41 -14.01
C PRO A 214 3.03 -23.95 -15.37
N GLU A 215 1.76 -23.58 -15.41
CA GLU A 215 1.19 -22.81 -16.52
C GLU A 215 1.97 -21.49 -16.71
N SER A 216 1.66 -20.74 -17.79
CA SER A 216 2.28 -19.43 -17.99
C SER A 216 2.11 -18.56 -16.73
N PRO A 217 3.12 -17.73 -16.39
CA PRO A 217 3.02 -16.87 -15.20
C PRO A 217 1.83 -15.93 -15.35
N LEU A 218 1.13 -15.67 -14.23
CA LEU A 218 -0.02 -14.75 -14.17
C LEU A 218 0.35 -13.32 -14.58
N MET A 219 1.63 -12.97 -14.46
CA MET A 219 2.17 -11.67 -14.80
C MET A 219 3.32 -11.80 -15.81
N CYS A 220 3.38 -10.88 -16.78
CA CYS A 220 4.43 -10.80 -17.80
C CYS A 220 5.74 -10.24 -17.23
N GLU A 221 6.75 -10.06 -18.10
CA GLU A 221 8.05 -9.51 -17.73
C GLU A 221 7.93 -8.13 -17.05
N PRO A 222 8.67 -7.89 -15.94
CA PRO A 222 8.66 -6.61 -15.25
C PRO A 222 9.32 -5.52 -16.10
N VAL A 223 8.77 -4.31 -16.02
CA VAL A 223 9.28 -3.13 -16.72
C VAL A 223 9.75 -2.12 -15.68
N PHE A 224 11.07 -2.04 -15.47
CA PHE A 224 11.70 -1.05 -14.60
C PHE A 224 12.29 0.08 -15.44
N ASP A 225 11.48 1.08 -15.71
CA ASP A 225 11.86 2.32 -16.37
C ASP A 225 11.03 3.48 -15.79
N PRO A 226 11.51 4.16 -14.73
CA PRO A 226 10.80 5.27 -14.10
C PRO A 226 10.48 6.43 -15.06
N THR A 227 11.26 6.59 -16.14
CA THR A 227 11.05 7.67 -17.11
C THR A 227 9.74 7.52 -17.88
N LEU A 228 9.19 6.30 -17.97
CA LEU A 228 7.88 6.09 -18.61
C LEU A 228 6.77 6.84 -17.89
N LEU A 229 6.82 6.95 -16.56
CA LEU A 229 5.86 7.74 -15.80
C LEU A 229 6.16 9.23 -15.93
N ASP A 230 7.41 9.62 -15.78
CA ASP A 230 7.81 11.02 -15.77
C ASP A 230 7.53 11.69 -17.14
N ASN A 231 7.69 10.95 -18.24
CA ASN A 231 7.33 11.39 -19.59
C ASN A 231 5.81 11.61 -19.80
N CYS A 232 4.95 11.14 -18.88
CA CYS A 232 3.53 11.43 -18.90
C CYS A 232 3.17 12.76 -18.22
N ALA A 233 4.13 13.44 -17.61
CA ALA A 233 3.92 14.77 -17.04
C ALA A 233 3.66 15.81 -18.14
N ALA A 234 2.74 16.72 -17.89
CA ALA A 234 2.46 17.81 -18.83
C ALA A 234 3.54 18.91 -18.73
N GLY A 235 3.83 19.55 -19.84
CA GLY A 235 4.77 20.67 -19.90
C GLY A 235 6.23 20.26 -19.70
N ASP A 236 7.08 21.23 -19.40
CA ASP A 236 8.51 21.02 -19.14
C ASP A 236 8.74 20.90 -17.63
N ILE A 237 8.97 19.68 -17.16
CA ILE A 237 9.23 19.37 -15.74
C ILE A 237 10.66 19.69 -15.31
N ASP A 238 11.57 19.89 -16.25
CA ASP A 238 12.96 20.28 -16.00
C ASP A 238 13.14 21.80 -15.92
N SER A 239 12.14 22.58 -16.38
CA SER A 239 12.11 24.02 -16.20
C SER A 239 12.32 24.40 -14.72
N PRO A 240 13.10 25.44 -14.40
CA PRO A 240 13.25 25.93 -13.03
C PRO A 240 11.94 26.45 -12.43
N GLU A 241 11.01 26.92 -13.26
CA GLU A 241 9.71 27.45 -12.83
C GLU A 241 8.57 26.60 -13.39
N PRO A 242 7.55 26.26 -12.56
CA PRO A 242 6.41 25.49 -13.03
C PRO A 242 5.48 26.33 -13.92
N ASP A 243 4.82 25.68 -14.88
CA ASP A 243 3.70 26.28 -15.61
C ASP A 243 2.50 26.47 -14.68
N GLN A 244 2.15 27.72 -14.39
CA GLN A 244 1.08 28.08 -13.46
C GLN A 244 -0.30 27.60 -13.93
N THR A 245 -0.51 27.40 -15.23
CA THR A 245 -1.77 26.86 -15.76
C THR A 245 -1.92 25.39 -15.39
N LEU A 246 -0.84 24.62 -15.51
CA LEU A 246 -0.80 23.22 -15.12
C LEU A 246 -0.93 23.07 -13.61
N VAL A 247 -0.21 23.88 -12.83
CA VAL A 247 -0.34 23.93 -11.36
C VAL A 247 -1.78 24.22 -10.95
N HIS A 248 -2.44 25.22 -11.57
CA HIS A 248 -3.83 25.53 -11.27
C HIS A 248 -4.77 24.36 -11.61
N THR A 249 -4.52 23.65 -12.72
CA THR A 249 -5.28 22.47 -13.10
C THR A 249 -5.09 21.32 -12.11
N ALA A 250 -3.85 21.02 -11.71
CA ALA A 250 -3.52 20.02 -10.70
C ALA A 250 -4.23 20.29 -9.36
N ARG A 251 -4.26 21.56 -8.94
CA ARG A 251 -4.82 21.97 -7.64
C ARG A 251 -6.36 21.99 -7.59
N LYS A 252 -7.04 21.75 -8.70
CA LYS A 252 -8.49 21.48 -8.73
C LYS A 252 -8.84 20.03 -8.40
N LEU A 253 -7.86 19.13 -8.44
CA LEU A 253 -8.05 17.74 -8.05
C LEU A 253 -8.28 17.64 -6.53
N ARG A 254 -9.04 16.64 -6.12
CA ARG A 254 -9.35 16.40 -4.70
C ARG A 254 -8.19 15.70 -4.01
N LEU A 255 -7.14 16.45 -3.73
CA LEU A 255 -5.96 16.03 -2.97
C LEU A 255 -5.88 16.89 -1.72
N HIS A 256 -5.63 16.27 -0.57
CA HIS A 256 -5.34 17.04 0.63
C HIS A 256 -4.06 17.85 0.46
N ARG A 257 -4.02 19.01 1.13
CA ARG A 257 -2.84 19.89 1.16
C ARG A 257 -2.62 20.38 2.57
N TYR A 258 -2.29 19.43 3.46
CA TYR A 258 -2.03 19.72 4.85
C TYR A 258 -0.62 20.26 5.07
N SER A 259 -0.47 21.10 6.12
CA SER A 259 0.80 21.67 6.56
C SER A 259 1.61 20.67 7.39
N TRP A 260 2.07 19.58 6.77
CA TRP A 260 2.84 18.54 7.44
C TRP A 260 4.18 19.03 8.04
N TRP A 261 4.66 20.18 7.63
CA TRP A 261 5.92 20.73 8.12
C TRP A 261 5.78 21.58 9.36
N ASP A 262 4.58 21.97 9.74
CA ASP A 262 4.35 22.75 10.93
C ASP A 262 4.24 21.84 12.15
N THR A 263 5.40 21.53 12.73
CA THR A 263 5.51 20.68 13.92
C THR A 263 5.08 21.39 15.20
N SER A 264 4.71 22.69 15.11
CA SER A 264 4.16 23.48 16.21
C SER A 264 2.62 23.44 16.26
N ASP A 265 1.95 22.86 15.25
CA ASP A 265 0.50 22.70 15.25
C ASP A 265 0.02 21.95 16.50
N GLU A 266 -1.10 22.39 17.06
CA GLU A 266 -1.69 21.75 18.24
C GLU A 266 -2.03 20.27 17.97
N GLY A 267 -1.56 19.39 18.86
CA GLY A 267 -1.75 17.94 18.74
C GLY A 267 -0.77 17.26 17.79
N TYR A 268 0.23 17.97 17.23
CA TYR A 268 1.23 17.36 16.37
C TYR A 268 1.94 16.19 17.07
N PRO A 269 1.97 14.97 16.48
CA PRO A 269 2.51 13.80 17.14
C PRO A 269 4.03 13.89 17.32
N ALA A 270 4.50 13.85 18.56
CA ALA A 270 5.93 13.95 18.87
C ALA A 270 6.78 12.90 18.14
N PHE A 271 6.25 11.68 17.92
CA PHE A 271 6.97 10.61 17.24
C PHE A 271 7.18 10.88 15.73
N LEU A 272 6.39 11.76 15.11
CA LEU A 272 6.57 12.15 13.71
C LEU A 272 7.55 13.31 13.52
N ILE A 273 7.83 14.10 14.55
CA ILE A 273 8.70 15.28 14.46
C ILE A 273 10.04 14.96 13.79
N PRO A 274 10.80 13.91 14.21
CA PRO A 274 12.11 13.64 13.60
C PRO A 274 12.04 13.38 12.10
N THR A 275 11.05 12.61 11.66
CA THR A 275 10.86 12.30 10.24
C THR A 275 10.41 13.53 9.44
N THR A 276 9.56 14.35 10.03
CA THR A 276 9.11 15.60 9.41
C THR A 276 10.24 16.59 9.25
N GLU A 277 11.06 16.80 10.27
CA GLU A 277 12.24 17.68 10.18
C GLU A 277 13.23 17.20 9.11
N ASN A 278 13.38 15.88 8.93
CA ASN A 278 14.21 15.31 7.86
C ASN A 278 13.67 15.56 6.46
N SER A 279 12.37 15.82 6.30
CA SER A 279 11.75 16.13 5.00
C SER A 279 11.85 17.60 4.61
N LYS A 280 12.22 18.49 5.56
CA LYS A 280 12.35 19.92 5.29
C LYS A 280 13.63 20.19 4.50
N PRO A 281 13.56 20.90 3.37
CA PRO A 281 14.77 21.35 2.70
C PRO A 281 15.52 22.37 3.56
N PRO A 282 16.85 22.53 3.36
CA PRO A 282 17.60 23.60 3.97
C PRO A 282 16.96 24.97 3.68
N PRO A 283 16.95 25.92 4.62
CA PRO A 283 16.29 27.23 4.41
C PRO A 283 16.75 27.97 3.16
N ALA A 284 17.99 27.78 2.72
CA ALA A 284 18.55 28.40 1.53
C ALA A 284 17.98 27.81 0.20
N GLU A 285 17.37 26.61 0.26
CA GLU A 285 16.81 25.90 -0.88
C GLU A 285 15.28 26.05 -0.96
N ILE A 286 14.65 26.62 0.10
CA ILE A 286 13.21 26.87 0.09
C ILE A 286 12.91 28.13 -0.73
N ASP A 287 12.36 27.93 -1.93
CA ASP A 287 11.62 29.00 -2.61
C ASP A 287 10.16 28.98 -2.15
N TYR A 288 9.78 29.91 -1.27
CA TYR A 288 8.42 30.02 -0.74
C TYR A 288 7.35 30.22 -1.83
N LYS A 289 7.72 30.61 -3.05
CA LYS A 289 6.80 30.73 -4.18
C LYS A 289 6.36 29.36 -4.71
N GLN A 290 7.18 28.34 -4.52
CA GLN A 290 6.90 26.98 -5.00
C GLN A 290 6.19 26.13 -3.94
N VAL A 291 6.22 26.52 -2.66
CA VAL A 291 5.51 25.81 -1.61
C VAL A 291 4.01 25.99 -1.78
N SER A 292 3.29 24.90 -1.98
CA SER A 292 1.83 24.91 -2.04
C SER A 292 1.24 25.52 -0.77
N PRO A 293 0.27 26.44 -0.88
CA PRO A 293 -0.55 26.81 0.27
C PRO A 293 -1.16 25.55 0.89
N SER A 294 -1.12 25.45 2.22
CA SER A 294 -1.62 24.28 2.94
C SER A 294 -2.45 24.69 4.14
N GLU A 295 -3.40 23.83 4.51
CA GLU A 295 -4.22 23.97 5.70
C GLU A 295 -3.57 23.23 6.88
N PRO A 296 -3.80 23.63 8.13
CA PRO A 296 -3.38 22.85 9.29
C PRO A 296 -3.92 21.42 9.21
N ALA A 297 -3.07 20.43 9.48
CA ALA A 297 -3.52 19.06 9.56
C ALA A 297 -4.39 18.86 10.82
N PRO A 298 -5.46 18.03 10.77
CA PRO A 298 -6.42 17.93 11.87
C PRO A 298 -5.90 17.07 13.05
N TRP A 299 -4.68 17.31 13.52
CA TRP A 299 -4.05 16.54 14.60
C TRP A 299 -4.85 16.53 15.89
N GLY A 300 -5.47 17.67 16.24
CA GLY A 300 -6.24 17.82 17.48
C GLY A 300 -7.50 16.97 17.54
N SER A 301 -7.96 16.41 16.41
CA SER A 301 -9.09 15.48 16.37
C SER A 301 -8.68 14.02 16.57
N TRP A 302 -7.40 13.70 16.50
CA TRP A 302 -6.90 12.33 16.55
C TRP A 302 -6.25 11.97 17.88
N ASP A 303 -6.85 11.07 18.62
CA ASP A 303 -6.34 10.54 19.87
C ASP A 303 -5.55 9.23 19.62
N PHE A 304 -4.22 9.36 19.61
CA PHE A 304 -3.30 8.24 19.40
C PHE A 304 -3.23 7.24 20.58
N SER A 305 -3.83 7.58 21.73
CA SER A 305 -3.86 6.70 22.91
C SER A 305 -5.00 5.68 22.86
N LYS A 306 -5.97 5.85 21.95
CA LYS A 306 -7.09 4.94 21.81
C LYS A 306 -6.62 3.54 21.40
N GLU A 307 -7.21 2.54 22.04
CA GLU A 307 -7.06 1.16 21.59
C GLU A 307 -7.68 1.00 20.20
N VAL A 308 -6.90 0.44 19.27
CA VAL A 308 -7.35 0.13 17.91
C VAL A 308 -7.45 -1.38 17.76
N ARG A 309 -8.58 -1.85 17.24
CA ARG A 309 -8.84 -3.26 16.96
C ARG A 309 -8.73 -3.56 15.48
N TYR A 310 -8.30 -4.77 15.20
CA TYR A 310 -8.29 -5.34 13.85
C TYR A 310 -9.49 -6.26 13.66
N THR A 311 -10.28 -6.01 12.61
CA THR A 311 -11.42 -6.85 12.22
C THR A 311 -11.35 -7.12 10.72
N GLN A 312 -11.54 -8.37 10.32
CA GLN A 312 -11.80 -8.73 8.93
C GLN A 312 -13.31 -8.95 8.74
N LEU A 313 -13.88 -8.26 7.75
CA LEU A 313 -15.25 -8.45 7.32
C LEU A 313 -15.24 -9.16 5.96
N HIS A 314 -15.96 -10.26 5.87
CA HIS A 314 -16.19 -10.95 4.61
C HIS A 314 -17.53 -10.54 4.02
N PHE A 315 -17.54 -10.16 2.75
CA PHE A 315 -18.74 -9.91 1.96
C PHE A 315 -18.78 -10.86 0.78
N THR A 316 -19.83 -11.66 0.69
CA THR A 316 -20.02 -12.60 -0.44
C THR A 316 -20.17 -11.85 -1.76
N GLY A 317 -19.87 -12.51 -2.88
CA GLY A 317 -20.11 -11.93 -4.21
C GLY A 317 -21.57 -11.54 -4.45
N ALA A 318 -22.53 -12.25 -3.83
CA ALA A 318 -23.95 -11.93 -3.89
C ALA A 318 -24.28 -10.64 -3.12
N GLU A 319 -23.71 -10.43 -1.91
CA GLU A 319 -23.89 -9.21 -1.13
C GLU A 319 -23.32 -7.99 -1.84
N VAL A 320 -22.08 -8.10 -2.34
CA VAL A 320 -21.46 -7.00 -3.10
C VAL A 320 -22.27 -6.65 -4.35
N SER A 321 -22.88 -7.66 -5.00
CA SER A 321 -23.77 -7.43 -6.14
C SER A 321 -25.08 -6.75 -5.73
N LYS A 322 -25.64 -7.07 -4.55
CA LYS A 322 -26.83 -6.37 -4.00
C LYS A 322 -26.52 -4.91 -3.67
N PHE A 323 -25.35 -4.62 -3.09
CA PHE A 323 -24.94 -3.23 -2.84
C PHE A 323 -24.84 -2.45 -4.14
N GLN A 324 -24.22 -3.04 -5.18
CA GLN A 324 -24.15 -2.39 -6.49
C GLN A 324 -25.52 -2.14 -7.10
N ALA A 325 -26.42 -3.13 -7.08
CA ALA A 325 -27.78 -2.99 -7.61
C ALA A 325 -28.56 -1.88 -6.87
N ALA A 326 -28.50 -1.87 -5.53
CA ALA A 326 -29.13 -0.84 -4.72
C ALA A 326 -28.54 0.56 -4.99
N ALA A 327 -27.23 0.64 -5.20
CA ALA A 327 -26.57 1.90 -5.52
C ALA A 327 -26.95 2.42 -6.93
N LEU A 328 -27.10 1.54 -7.91
CA LEU A 328 -27.55 1.89 -9.26
C LEU A 328 -29.02 2.32 -9.30
N ASP A 329 -29.88 1.67 -8.51
CA ASP A 329 -31.32 1.98 -8.44
C ASP A 329 -31.60 3.34 -7.77
N THR A 330 -30.75 3.72 -6.82
CA THR A 330 -30.94 4.92 -5.99
C THR A 330 -29.98 6.06 -6.29
N GLY A 331 -28.93 5.80 -7.08
CA GLY A 331 -27.91 6.79 -7.42
C GLY A 331 -28.25 7.64 -8.63
N SER A 332 -27.56 8.76 -8.75
CA SER A 332 -27.65 9.66 -9.91
C SER A 332 -26.84 9.20 -11.13
N ARG A 333 -26.19 8.02 -11.06
CA ARG A 333 -25.24 7.50 -12.06
C ARG A 333 -25.51 6.03 -12.38
N ASP A 334 -25.27 5.68 -13.64
CA ASP A 334 -25.43 4.32 -14.20
C ASP A 334 -24.11 3.53 -14.26
N ASP A 335 -22.96 4.15 -13.89
CA ASP A 335 -21.62 3.57 -14.01
C ASP A 335 -20.94 3.28 -12.66
N ILE A 336 -21.74 3.12 -11.59
CA ILE A 336 -21.26 2.75 -10.26
C ILE A 336 -20.68 1.32 -10.28
N SER A 337 -19.42 1.18 -9.84
CA SER A 337 -18.79 -0.13 -9.74
C SER A 337 -19.16 -0.85 -8.43
N ARG A 338 -18.89 -2.18 -8.41
CA ARG A 338 -19.01 -2.98 -7.17
C ARG A 338 -18.20 -2.39 -6.02
N LEU A 339 -16.99 -1.91 -6.29
CA LEU A 339 -16.12 -1.29 -5.28
C LEU A 339 -16.68 0.04 -4.79
N ASP A 340 -17.22 0.90 -5.65
CA ASP A 340 -17.83 2.16 -5.22
C ASP A 340 -18.99 1.92 -4.25
N ALA A 341 -19.86 0.95 -4.57
CA ALA A 341 -21.00 0.60 -3.75
C ALA A 341 -20.58 0.00 -2.40
N LEU A 342 -19.60 -0.90 -2.39
CA LEU A 342 -19.04 -1.47 -1.17
C LEU A 342 -18.41 -0.39 -0.28
N LEU A 343 -17.58 0.49 -0.86
CA LEU A 343 -16.94 1.57 -0.12
C LEU A 343 -17.96 2.57 0.43
N ALA A 344 -19.01 2.89 -0.33
CA ALA A 344 -20.10 3.74 0.15
C ALA A 344 -20.82 3.11 1.36
N HIS A 345 -21.12 1.80 1.27
CA HIS A 345 -21.75 1.04 2.35
C HIS A 345 -20.86 1.05 3.62
N LEU A 346 -19.57 0.74 3.47
CA LEU A 346 -18.61 0.74 4.57
C LEU A 346 -18.43 2.14 5.18
N TRP A 347 -18.37 3.18 4.36
CA TRP A 347 -18.18 4.55 4.86
C TRP A 347 -19.36 5.01 5.72
N ILE A 348 -20.58 4.71 5.27
CA ILE A 348 -21.80 4.97 6.05
C ILE A 348 -21.75 4.20 7.38
N ALA A 349 -21.44 2.88 7.34
CA ALA A 349 -21.39 2.04 8.53
C ALA A 349 -20.30 2.51 9.52
N ILE A 350 -19.10 2.81 9.06
CA ILE A 350 -18.00 3.32 9.88
C ILE A 350 -18.37 4.67 10.52
N THR A 351 -19.01 5.57 9.77
CA THR A 351 -19.41 6.88 10.29
C THR A 351 -20.46 6.74 11.39
N ARG A 352 -21.43 5.81 11.24
CA ARG A 352 -22.41 5.47 12.28
C ARG A 352 -21.72 4.85 13.49
N ALA A 353 -20.82 3.90 13.29
CA ALA A 353 -20.07 3.23 14.35
C ALA A 353 -19.24 4.20 15.19
N ARG A 354 -18.67 5.23 14.56
CA ARG A 354 -17.97 6.34 15.23
C ARG A 354 -18.92 7.28 15.99
N GLY A 355 -20.25 7.06 15.93
CA GLY A 355 -21.24 7.90 16.61
C GLY A 355 -21.39 9.29 16.00
N GLN A 356 -21.06 9.45 14.72
CA GLN A 356 -21.01 10.75 14.05
C GLN A 356 -22.26 11.05 13.20
N ALA A 357 -23.29 10.20 13.22
CA ALA A 357 -24.46 10.29 12.34
C ALA A 357 -25.21 11.64 12.38
N SER A 358 -25.13 12.40 13.47
CA SER A 358 -25.72 13.73 13.60
C SER A 358 -24.71 14.88 13.51
N SER A 359 -23.42 14.58 13.27
CA SER A 359 -22.35 15.57 13.25
C SER A 359 -22.30 16.34 11.93
N SER A 360 -22.17 17.67 11.99
CA SER A 360 -21.91 18.51 10.82
C SER A 360 -20.42 18.62 10.46
N ARG A 361 -19.55 17.92 11.18
CA ARG A 361 -18.10 17.93 10.87
C ARG A 361 -17.83 17.31 9.51
N PRO A 362 -16.84 17.82 8.78
CA PRO A 362 -16.36 17.20 7.56
C PRO A 362 -15.72 15.85 7.88
N ILE A 363 -15.99 14.86 7.03
CA ILE A 363 -15.34 13.56 7.06
C ILE A 363 -14.84 13.21 5.65
N TYR A 364 -13.82 12.39 5.59
CA TYR A 364 -13.14 12.06 4.35
C TYR A 364 -12.91 10.56 4.22
N MET A 365 -13.05 10.06 3.00
CA MET A 365 -12.53 8.77 2.59
C MET A 365 -11.33 9.04 1.68
N ASP A 366 -10.15 8.71 2.16
CA ASP A 366 -8.88 8.87 1.44
C ASP A 366 -8.60 7.60 0.66
N LEU A 367 -8.49 7.70 -0.66
CA LEU A 367 -8.38 6.56 -1.57
C LEU A 367 -7.01 6.52 -2.22
N SER A 368 -6.30 5.40 -2.08
CA SER A 368 -5.11 5.16 -2.89
C SER A 368 -5.49 4.89 -4.34
N LEU A 369 -4.93 5.65 -5.27
CA LEU A 369 -5.27 5.61 -6.68
C LEU A 369 -4.04 5.35 -7.54
N GLY A 370 -4.00 4.18 -8.20
CA GLY A 370 -2.97 3.83 -9.17
C GLY A 370 -3.09 4.62 -10.46
N THR A 371 -1.96 5.04 -11.00
CA THR A 371 -1.90 5.86 -12.22
C THR A 371 -1.67 5.06 -13.50
N ARG A 372 -1.29 3.78 -13.44
CA ARG A 372 -0.97 2.98 -14.64
C ARG A 372 -1.97 3.15 -15.78
N PRO A 373 -3.28 2.98 -15.58
CA PRO A 373 -4.27 3.17 -16.65
C PRO A 373 -4.72 4.62 -16.84
N ARG A 374 -4.17 5.58 -16.09
CA ARG A 374 -4.64 6.99 -16.02
C ARG A 374 -3.69 7.99 -16.61
N VAL A 375 -2.55 7.54 -17.11
CA VAL A 375 -1.57 8.35 -17.84
C VAL A 375 -1.65 8.06 -19.34
N SER A 376 -1.04 8.89 -20.16
CA SER A 376 -1.02 8.72 -21.61
C SER A 376 0.40 8.88 -22.15
N PRO A 377 0.99 7.82 -22.75
CA PRO A 377 0.43 6.47 -22.91
C PRO A 377 0.24 5.75 -21.56
N ALA A 378 -0.70 4.80 -21.49
CA ALA A 378 -0.90 3.99 -20.28
C ALA A 378 0.36 3.18 -19.98
N LEU A 379 0.72 3.08 -18.70
CA LEU A 379 1.81 2.22 -18.26
C LEU A 379 1.38 0.75 -18.28
N PRO A 380 2.30 -0.16 -18.57
CA PRO A 380 2.01 -1.59 -18.49
C PRO A 380 1.67 -2.00 -17.05
N ASP A 381 0.84 -3.04 -16.89
CA ASP A 381 0.49 -3.59 -15.57
C ASP A 381 1.72 -4.11 -14.81
N THR A 382 2.80 -4.45 -15.54
CA THR A 382 4.08 -4.90 -14.98
C THR A 382 5.09 -3.77 -14.78
N PHE A 383 4.68 -2.51 -14.88
CA PHE A 383 5.53 -1.36 -14.52
C PHE A 383 5.92 -1.43 -13.05
N ILE A 384 7.23 -1.37 -12.79
CA ILE A 384 7.85 -1.49 -11.47
C ILE A 384 8.07 -0.12 -10.86
N GLY A 385 7.52 0.09 -9.68
CA GLY A 385 7.54 1.34 -8.90
C GLY A 385 6.28 1.52 -8.08
N SER A 386 6.05 2.72 -7.64
CA SER A 386 4.86 3.15 -6.87
C SER A 386 4.09 4.25 -7.60
N PRO A 387 3.54 3.99 -8.79
CA PRO A 387 2.84 5.01 -9.57
C PRO A 387 1.42 5.23 -9.02
N LEU A 388 1.33 5.76 -7.79
CA LEU A 388 0.08 6.00 -7.08
C LEU A 388 0.12 7.30 -6.28
N PHE A 389 -1.06 7.79 -5.93
CA PHE A 389 -1.25 8.96 -5.07
C PHE A 389 -2.52 8.79 -4.21
N LEU A 390 -2.75 9.70 -3.28
CA LEU A 390 -3.95 9.72 -2.45
C LEU A 390 -4.91 10.82 -2.94
N THR A 391 -6.16 10.44 -3.16
CA THR A 391 -7.28 11.37 -3.38
C THR A 391 -8.27 11.25 -2.25
N HIS A 392 -9.18 12.21 -2.10
CA HIS A 392 -10.22 12.14 -1.09
C HIS A 392 -11.62 12.36 -1.66
N VAL A 393 -12.59 11.69 -1.04
CA VAL A 393 -14.01 11.98 -1.17
C VAL A 393 -14.48 12.57 0.15
N GLY A 394 -15.14 13.72 0.13
CA GLY A 394 -15.55 14.42 1.35
C GLY A 394 -17.05 14.66 1.43
N GLY A 395 -17.55 14.80 2.65
CA GLY A 395 -18.93 15.20 2.98
C GLY A 395 -19.03 15.53 4.46
N THR A 396 -20.19 16.01 4.93
CA THR A 396 -20.44 16.06 6.38
C THR A 396 -20.88 14.70 6.89
N ALA A 397 -20.52 14.35 8.12
CA ALA A 397 -20.85 13.04 8.67
C ALA A 397 -22.37 12.79 8.66
N SER A 398 -23.18 13.81 8.99
CA SER A 398 -24.64 13.71 8.94
C SER A 398 -25.17 13.52 7.53
N SER A 399 -24.59 14.19 6.51
CA SER A 399 -25.06 14.01 5.13
C SER A 399 -24.74 12.59 4.64
N ILE A 400 -23.55 12.08 4.89
CA ILE A 400 -23.15 10.72 4.50
C ILE A 400 -24.06 9.66 5.15
N CYS A 401 -24.44 9.83 6.43
CA CYS A 401 -25.33 8.88 7.11
C CYS A 401 -26.81 8.98 6.70
N GLN A 402 -27.23 10.13 6.16
CA GLN A 402 -28.61 10.38 5.71
C GLN A 402 -28.78 10.15 4.21
N GLU A 403 -27.70 10.24 3.44
CA GLU A 403 -27.73 9.95 2.01
C GLU A 403 -28.09 8.48 1.76
N ILE A 404 -28.82 8.25 0.67
CA ILE A 404 -29.02 6.89 0.17
C ILE A 404 -27.72 6.36 -0.44
N LEU A 405 -27.54 5.07 -0.39
CA LEU A 405 -26.30 4.39 -0.82
C LEU A 405 -25.81 4.86 -2.19
N GLY A 406 -26.73 5.02 -3.15
CA GLY A 406 -26.39 5.41 -4.53
C GLY A 406 -25.80 6.80 -4.64
N GLU A 407 -26.21 7.76 -3.83
CA GLU A 407 -25.63 9.12 -3.84
C GLU A 407 -24.20 9.13 -3.32
N THR A 408 -23.94 8.40 -2.22
CA THR A 408 -22.57 8.26 -1.70
C THR A 408 -21.66 7.53 -2.70
N ALA A 409 -22.15 6.45 -3.33
CA ALA A 409 -21.42 5.72 -4.36
C ALA A 409 -21.16 6.59 -5.62
N SER A 410 -22.16 7.40 -6.03
CA SER A 410 -22.01 8.36 -7.13
C SER A 410 -20.93 9.39 -6.86
N ARG A 411 -20.85 9.90 -5.63
CA ARG A 411 -19.82 10.85 -5.17
C ARG A 411 -18.41 10.26 -5.28
N ILE A 412 -18.24 8.97 -4.92
CA ILE A 412 -16.98 8.25 -5.08
C ILE A 412 -16.62 8.17 -6.57
N ARG A 413 -17.54 7.69 -7.41
CA ARG A 413 -17.33 7.54 -8.86
C ARG A 413 -16.98 8.87 -9.54
N GLU A 414 -17.67 9.95 -9.20
CA GLU A 414 -17.36 11.29 -9.73
C GLU A 414 -15.95 11.74 -9.39
N THR A 415 -15.51 11.49 -8.16
CA THR A 415 -14.14 11.83 -7.75
C THR A 415 -13.15 11.05 -8.59
N MET A 416 -13.34 9.73 -8.78
CA MET A 416 -12.46 8.91 -9.60
C MET A 416 -12.36 9.37 -11.06
N LYS A 417 -13.46 9.84 -11.64
CA LYS A 417 -13.50 10.31 -13.04
C LYS A 417 -12.79 11.65 -13.29
N ARG A 418 -12.49 12.40 -12.24
CA ARG A 418 -11.72 13.66 -12.39
C ARG A 418 -10.26 13.43 -12.76
N PHE A 419 -9.74 12.22 -12.51
CA PHE A 419 -8.35 11.86 -12.79
C PHE A 419 -8.22 11.32 -14.23
N THR A 420 -8.45 12.21 -15.21
CA THR A 420 -8.15 11.97 -16.62
C THR A 420 -6.65 12.03 -16.88
N ALA A 421 -6.18 11.54 -18.03
CA ALA A 421 -4.76 11.60 -18.39
C ALA A 421 -4.20 13.03 -18.35
N ASP A 422 -4.93 14.01 -18.85
CA ASP A 422 -4.51 15.42 -18.82
C ASP A 422 -4.41 15.96 -17.38
N ALA A 423 -5.38 15.60 -16.52
CA ALA A 423 -5.38 16.03 -15.12
C ALA A 423 -4.24 15.38 -14.34
N VAL A 424 -3.96 14.10 -14.60
CA VAL A 424 -2.82 13.39 -14.01
C VAL A 424 -1.50 13.94 -14.55
N GLY A 425 -1.40 14.26 -15.84
CA GLY A 425 -0.22 14.91 -16.41
C GLY A 425 0.08 16.27 -15.76
N ALA A 426 -0.96 17.07 -15.51
CA ALA A 426 -0.82 18.35 -14.79
C ALA A 426 -0.41 18.12 -13.31
N MET A 427 -0.95 17.08 -12.66
CA MET A 427 -0.57 16.69 -11.30
C MET A 427 0.91 16.25 -11.21
N LEU A 428 1.38 15.49 -12.18
CA LEU A 428 2.80 15.10 -12.25
C LEU A 428 3.71 16.32 -12.44
N HIS A 429 3.29 17.31 -13.24
CA HIS A 429 3.99 18.57 -13.38
C HIS A 429 4.12 19.32 -12.05
N ASP A 430 3.00 19.50 -11.32
CA ASP A 430 2.99 20.15 -10.00
C ASP A 430 3.88 19.38 -9.01
N ALA A 431 3.82 18.03 -9.02
CA ALA A 431 4.64 17.16 -8.17
C ALA A 431 6.14 17.22 -8.48
N ALA A 432 6.51 17.32 -9.76
CA ALA A 432 7.91 17.45 -10.17
C ALA A 432 8.54 18.75 -9.64
N HIS A 433 7.75 19.82 -9.52
CA HIS A 433 8.19 21.12 -9.00
C HIS A 433 8.04 21.29 -7.49
N GLU A 434 7.46 20.30 -6.79
CA GLU A 434 7.35 20.39 -5.33
C GLU A 434 8.74 20.35 -4.67
N VAL A 435 8.94 21.22 -3.71
CA VAL A 435 10.22 21.41 -3.01
C VAL A 435 10.66 20.15 -2.28
N SER A 436 9.70 19.46 -1.62
CA SER A 436 9.94 18.16 -0.99
C SER A 436 8.79 17.22 -1.34
N PRO A 437 9.00 16.25 -2.26
CA PRO A 437 7.92 15.38 -2.75
C PRO A 437 7.20 14.62 -1.66
N GLN A 438 7.90 14.25 -0.56
CA GLN A 438 7.34 13.47 0.54
C GLN A 438 6.18 14.18 1.24
N ARG A 439 6.03 15.50 1.11
CA ARG A 439 4.86 16.22 1.62
C ARG A 439 3.60 16.04 0.78
N LEU A 440 3.69 15.52 -0.44
CA LEU A 440 2.55 15.30 -1.32
C LEU A 440 1.77 14.02 -1.00
N TRP A 441 2.36 13.10 -0.27
CA TRP A 441 1.64 11.94 0.25
C TRP A 441 0.77 12.37 1.43
N GLN A 442 -0.43 12.84 1.13
CA GLN A 442 -1.33 13.50 2.07
C GLN A 442 -2.65 12.73 2.23
N GLY A 443 -2.57 11.57 2.88
CA GLY A 443 -3.69 10.96 3.56
C GLY A 443 -3.68 11.31 5.04
N PHE A 444 -4.76 11.12 5.72
CA PHE A 444 -4.87 11.25 7.15
C PHE A 444 -5.60 10.04 7.74
N LEU A 445 -5.56 9.91 9.04
CA LEU A 445 -6.21 8.84 9.79
C LEU A 445 -6.95 9.44 11.00
N GLY A 446 -7.58 8.61 11.81
CA GLY A 446 -8.33 9.04 12.97
C GLY A 446 -9.82 9.21 12.68
N PRO A 447 -10.58 9.86 13.58
CA PRO A 447 -12.04 9.76 13.58
C PRO A 447 -12.73 10.44 12.38
N GLU A 448 -12.06 11.38 11.71
CA GLU A 448 -12.63 12.13 10.58
C GLU A 448 -12.18 11.55 9.21
N HIS A 449 -11.22 10.64 9.20
CA HIS A 449 -10.66 10.06 7.98
C HIS A 449 -10.82 8.54 7.94
N THR A 450 -10.91 7.99 6.75
CA THR A 450 -10.83 6.55 6.48
C THR A 450 -9.93 6.36 5.27
N LEU A 451 -8.72 5.86 5.49
CA LEU A 451 -7.74 5.59 4.44
C LEU A 451 -8.01 4.22 3.84
N VAL A 452 -8.27 4.18 2.55
CA VAL A 452 -8.61 2.97 1.80
C VAL A 452 -7.50 2.60 0.84
N THR A 453 -7.07 1.35 0.90
CA THR A 453 -6.26 0.71 -0.13
C THR A 453 -6.98 -0.52 -0.69
N SER A 454 -6.83 -0.76 -1.98
CA SER A 454 -7.48 -1.91 -2.63
C SER A 454 -6.43 -2.80 -3.30
N TRP A 455 -6.44 -4.07 -2.93
CA TRP A 455 -5.64 -5.14 -3.51
C TRP A 455 -6.48 -6.09 -4.37
N LEU A 456 -7.70 -5.66 -4.73
CA LEU A 456 -8.58 -6.43 -5.62
C LEU A 456 -7.91 -6.68 -6.98
N ARG A 457 -8.11 -7.86 -7.51
CA ARG A 457 -7.57 -8.35 -8.80
C ARG A 457 -6.05 -8.58 -8.81
N LEU A 458 -5.37 -8.43 -7.68
CA LEU A 458 -3.95 -8.77 -7.58
C LEU A 458 -3.71 -10.27 -7.40
N GLN A 459 -4.79 -11.06 -7.28
CA GLN A 459 -4.75 -12.52 -7.20
C GLN A 459 -3.87 -13.02 -6.04
N VAL A 460 -3.98 -12.37 -4.90
CA VAL A 460 -3.10 -12.59 -3.74
C VAL A 460 -3.21 -14.01 -3.17
N TYR A 461 -4.36 -14.68 -3.33
CA TYR A 461 -4.61 -16.06 -2.94
C TYR A 461 -4.25 -17.08 -4.04
N GLU A 462 -3.86 -16.63 -5.24
CA GLU A 462 -3.39 -17.51 -6.32
C GLU A 462 -1.86 -17.76 -6.26
N VAL A 463 -1.21 -17.26 -5.23
CA VAL A 463 0.22 -17.49 -4.99
C VAL A 463 0.42 -18.93 -4.51
N ASP A 464 1.23 -19.70 -5.26
CA ASP A 464 1.52 -21.10 -4.98
C ASP A 464 3.00 -21.36 -5.24
N PHE A 465 3.76 -21.64 -4.19
CA PHE A 465 5.22 -21.82 -4.27
C PHE A 465 5.65 -23.28 -4.47
N VAL A 466 4.82 -24.24 -4.12
CA VAL A 466 5.22 -25.66 -4.09
C VAL A 466 4.43 -26.57 -5.07
N GLY A 467 3.31 -26.08 -5.58
CA GLY A 467 2.41 -26.81 -6.50
C GLY A 467 1.20 -27.43 -5.77
N GLY A 468 0.07 -26.71 -5.83
CA GLY A 468 -1.20 -27.13 -5.22
C GLY A 468 -1.43 -26.64 -3.80
N ASP A 469 -0.60 -25.73 -3.30
CA ASP A 469 -0.71 -25.16 -1.94
C ASP A 469 -1.00 -23.67 -2.02
N LYS A 470 -2.28 -23.29 -1.91
CA LYS A 470 -2.71 -21.90 -1.84
C LYS A 470 -2.59 -21.36 -0.42
N PRO A 471 -2.40 -20.04 -0.25
CA PRO A 471 -2.36 -19.44 1.07
C PRO A 471 -3.67 -19.65 1.84
N ARG A 472 -3.57 -20.08 3.07
CA ARG A 472 -4.68 -20.08 4.03
C ARG A 472 -5.11 -18.66 4.40
N TYR A 473 -4.13 -17.75 4.45
CA TYR A 473 -4.37 -16.35 4.79
C TYR A 473 -3.36 -15.45 4.10
N VAL A 474 -3.84 -14.30 3.66
CA VAL A 474 -3.01 -13.22 3.14
C VAL A 474 -3.31 -11.95 3.92
N HIS A 475 -2.27 -11.28 4.39
CA HIS A 475 -2.37 -10.04 5.14
C HIS A 475 -1.44 -8.99 4.54
N ALA A 476 -1.98 -7.85 4.09
CA ALA A 476 -1.12 -6.73 3.74
C ALA A 476 -0.60 -6.05 5.01
N VAL A 477 0.67 -5.68 4.99
CA VAL A 477 1.29 -4.98 6.11
C VAL A 477 0.71 -3.58 6.20
N MET A 478 -0.09 -3.35 7.24
CA MET A 478 -0.76 -2.07 7.49
C MET A 478 -0.42 -1.56 8.89
N PRO A 479 -0.34 -0.23 9.08
CA PRO A 479 -0.24 0.31 10.43
C PRO A 479 -1.52 0.02 11.23
N LYS A 480 -1.38 -0.46 12.48
CA LYS A 480 -2.52 -0.63 13.40
C LYS A 480 -2.97 0.74 13.93
N MET A 481 -3.64 1.50 13.06
CA MET A 481 -4.09 2.87 13.34
C MET A 481 -5.57 3.05 12.96
N ASP A 482 -6.31 3.82 13.78
CA ASP A 482 -7.73 4.10 13.53
C ASP A 482 -7.97 4.75 12.17
N GLY A 483 -8.83 4.13 11.37
CA GLY A 483 -9.21 4.59 10.04
C GLY A 483 -8.49 3.91 8.88
N CYS A 484 -7.65 2.90 9.11
CA CYS A 484 -7.09 2.09 8.01
C CYS A 484 -8.09 1.04 7.53
N LEU A 485 -8.36 1.00 6.23
CA LEU A 485 -9.23 0.03 5.57
C LEU A 485 -8.55 -0.53 4.33
N GLN A 486 -8.53 -1.84 4.20
CA GLN A 486 -8.02 -2.52 3.01
C GLN A 486 -9.08 -3.46 2.45
N VAL A 487 -9.27 -3.43 1.13
CA VAL A 487 -10.13 -4.37 0.40
C VAL A 487 -9.25 -5.33 -0.39
N MET A 488 -9.52 -6.62 -0.27
CA MET A 488 -8.72 -7.70 -0.88
C MET A 488 -9.65 -8.76 -1.48
N ASP A 489 -9.14 -9.53 -2.45
CA ASP A 489 -9.80 -10.74 -2.89
C ASP A 489 -9.93 -11.71 -1.71
N SER A 490 -11.03 -12.44 -1.62
CA SER A 490 -11.25 -13.43 -0.55
C SER A 490 -10.55 -14.75 -0.86
N GLY A 491 -10.13 -15.45 0.21
CA GLY A 491 -9.67 -16.84 0.12
C GLY A 491 -10.79 -17.85 -0.13
N VAL A 492 -12.07 -17.42 -0.04
CA VAL A 492 -13.24 -18.25 -0.33
C VAL A 492 -13.66 -18.09 -1.78
N SER A 493 -14.04 -19.21 -2.42
CA SER A 493 -14.41 -19.24 -3.86
C SER A 493 -15.89 -18.87 -4.10
N ASP A 494 -16.37 -17.79 -3.47
CA ASP A 494 -17.76 -17.29 -3.61
C ASP A 494 -17.87 -15.99 -4.42
N GLY A 495 -16.74 -15.51 -4.98
CA GLY A 495 -16.64 -14.23 -5.68
C GLY A 495 -16.76 -13.01 -4.78
N GLY A 496 -16.59 -13.22 -3.48
CA GLY A 496 -16.61 -12.21 -2.43
C GLY A 496 -15.30 -11.47 -2.25
N VAL A 497 -15.29 -10.61 -1.25
CA VAL A 497 -14.14 -9.80 -0.87
C VAL A 497 -13.96 -9.79 0.64
N ASP A 498 -12.72 -9.69 1.08
CA ASP A 498 -12.36 -9.47 2.47
C ASP A 498 -11.97 -8.00 2.69
N VAL A 499 -12.46 -7.43 3.77
CA VAL A 499 -12.17 -6.06 4.19
C VAL A 499 -11.46 -6.11 5.53
N ALA A 500 -10.17 -5.79 5.51
CA ALA A 500 -9.38 -5.59 6.73
C ALA A 500 -9.61 -4.16 7.24
N LEU A 501 -10.07 -4.02 8.48
CA LEU A 501 -10.47 -2.75 9.06
C LEU A 501 -9.81 -2.55 10.43
N TYR A 502 -9.21 -1.37 10.61
CA TYR A 502 -8.64 -0.93 11.88
C TYR A 502 -9.45 0.27 12.38
N LEU A 503 -10.19 0.10 13.47
CA LEU A 503 -10.97 1.15 14.12
C LEU A 503 -10.67 1.20 15.62
N ASP A 504 -10.97 2.35 16.25
CA ASP A 504 -10.98 2.39 17.71
C ASP A 504 -11.92 1.34 18.30
N ALA A 505 -11.59 0.83 19.50
CA ALA A 505 -12.30 -0.30 20.10
C ALA A 505 -13.80 -0.04 20.31
N VAL A 506 -14.19 1.22 20.57
CA VAL A 506 -15.60 1.60 20.79
C VAL A 506 -16.37 1.55 19.47
N ALA A 507 -15.78 2.12 18.41
CA ALA A 507 -16.38 2.08 17.07
C ALA A 507 -16.45 0.64 16.55
N THR A 508 -15.40 -0.16 16.78
CA THR A 508 -15.43 -1.60 16.43
C THR A 508 -16.57 -2.34 17.12
N GLY A 509 -16.75 -2.14 18.42
CA GLY A 509 -17.87 -2.76 19.17
C GLY A 509 -19.23 -2.41 18.55
N ARG A 510 -19.50 -1.13 18.30
CA ARG A 510 -20.77 -0.70 17.68
C ARG A 510 -20.97 -1.25 16.27
N LEU A 511 -19.89 -1.34 15.48
CA LEU A 511 -19.92 -1.92 14.13
C LEU A 511 -20.33 -3.40 14.18
N LEU A 512 -19.79 -4.15 15.13
CA LEU A 512 -20.04 -5.59 15.28
C LEU A 512 -21.38 -5.90 15.96
N ASP A 513 -21.96 -4.97 16.71
CA ASP A 513 -23.29 -5.12 17.30
C ASP A 513 -24.44 -5.01 16.27
N GLY A 514 -24.12 -4.68 14.99
CA GLY A 514 -25.04 -4.76 13.85
C GLY A 514 -25.97 -3.57 13.62
N ASP A 515 -25.97 -2.57 14.49
CA ASP A 515 -26.83 -1.37 14.32
C ASP A 515 -26.30 -0.36 13.28
N CYS A 516 -25.15 -0.63 12.68
CA CYS A 516 -24.46 0.32 11.80
C CYS A 516 -24.60 -0.01 10.30
N PHE A 517 -24.90 -1.27 9.94
CA PHE A 517 -25.05 -1.73 8.55
C PHE A 517 -26.44 -1.54 7.98
#